data_ef600ce35b9c7e7068b39cee118535bf
#
_entry.id   ef600ce35b9c7e7068b39cee118535bf
#
_cell.length_a   1.000
_cell.length_b   1.000
_cell.length_c   1.000
_cell.angle_alpha   90.00
_cell.angle_beta   90.00
_cell.angle_gamma   90.00
#
_symmetry.space_group_name_H-M   'P 1'
#
loop_
_entity.id
_entity.type
_entity.pdbx_description
1 polymer ?
#
loop_
_entity_poly.entity_id
_entity_poly.type
_entity_poly.pdbx_seq_one_letter_code
_entity_poly.pdbx_strand_id
1 'polypeptide(L)'
;MIALEGISLRPAVEADLTACEGTWREGLNDYLLPLGQMEIPQDNPALRQLHEHMLGSDPDLFWVATRPDDESGEERVVGFASAVRRGSVWFLSMLFVRPGEQRAGLGKALLDRVLPKFGDDAALVVATDSAQPVSNGLYASYGIVPRMPMFSLVGRPSRSDALPPLPVGVSPIRFDGSAPAERDHVLEAELAELDRTVLGFDHVEDHAFLRRQGRIGFAYRDGSGHLLGYGYASELGRLGPIAVRDADLHAPLVADLLDAVIPRGASAIWAPGHAGPTMEMLLHAGLRIEGFPVLLCWSRPFADFARYLPASPGLL
;
A
#
# COMPACT_ATOMS: atom_id res chain seq x y z
N MET A 1 0.26 15.15 -29.46
CA MET A 1 -0.79 14.32 -28.86
C MET A 1 -0.87 13.05 -29.67
N ILE A 2 -0.52 11.91 -29.12
CA ILE A 2 -0.76 10.61 -29.77
C ILE A 2 -2.28 10.42 -29.75
N ALA A 3 -2.90 10.29 -30.90
CA ALA A 3 -4.32 10.00 -30.98
C ALA A 3 -4.53 8.57 -30.48
N LEU A 4 -5.21 8.42 -29.35
CA LEU A 4 -5.66 7.15 -28.81
C LEU A 4 -6.94 6.76 -29.58
N GLU A 5 -6.78 6.34 -30.84
CA GLU A 5 -7.92 6.00 -31.70
C GLU A 5 -8.80 4.93 -31.05
N GLY A 6 -10.09 5.23 -30.91
CA GLY A 6 -11.09 4.34 -30.35
C GLY A 6 -11.01 4.16 -28.83
N ILE A 7 -10.21 4.97 -28.10
CA ILE A 7 -10.12 4.92 -26.63
C ILE A 7 -10.79 6.14 -26.02
N SER A 8 -11.68 5.89 -25.06
CA SER A 8 -12.30 6.90 -24.19
C SER A 8 -11.66 6.87 -22.81
N LEU A 9 -11.44 8.06 -22.22
CA LEU A 9 -10.96 8.22 -20.85
C LEU A 9 -12.05 8.88 -20.01
N ARG A 10 -12.48 8.23 -18.93
CA ARG A 10 -13.51 8.75 -18.02
C ARG A 10 -13.21 8.39 -16.56
N PRO A 11 -13.79 9.12 -15.59
CA PRO A 11 -13.79 8.67 -14.20
C PRO A 11 -14.37 7.26 -14.07
N ALA A 12 -13.79 6.47 -13.15
CA ALA A 12 -14.28 5.13 -12.84
C ALA A 12 -15.62 5.18 -12.09
N VAL A 13 -16.42 4.15 -12.27
CA VAL A 13 -17.63 3.89 -11.48
C VAL A 13 -17.54 2.49 -10.88
N GLU A 14 -18.41 2.18 -9.91
CA GLU A 14 -18.39 0.88 -9.22
C GLU A 14 -18.49 -0.31 -10.19
N ALA A 15 -19.25 -0.18 -11.26
CA ALA A 15 -19.41 -1.22 -12.28
C ALA A 15 -18.10 -1.55 -13.02
N ASP A 16 -17.11 -0.65 -13.03
CA ASP A 16 -15.81 -0.87 -13.67
C ASP A 16 -14.87 -1.73 -12.83
N LEU A 17 -15.08 -1.82 -11.51
CA LEU A 17 -14.10 -2.38 -10.59
C LEU A 17 -13.72 -3.83 -10.89
N THR A 18 -14.67 -4.67 -11.29
CA THR A 18 -14.40 -6.05 -11.71
C THR A 18 -13.48 -6.11 -12.94
N ALA A 19 -13.68 -5.22 -13.89
CA ALA A 19 -12.82 -5.13 -15.07
C ALA A 19 -11.43 -4.56 -14.75
N CYS A 20 -11.34 -3.64 -13.77
CA CYS A 20 -10.07 -3.15 -13.23
C CYS A 20 -9.27 -4.27 -12.56
N GLU A 21 -9.91 -5.12 -11.75
CA GLU A 21 -9.29 -6.31 -11.14
C GLU A 21 -8.72 -7.26 -12.21
N GLY A 22 -9.49 -7.54 -13.25
CA GLY A 22 -9.03 -8.34 -14.41
C GLY A 22 -7.83 -7.71 -15.11
N THR A 23 -7.87 -6.39 -15.35
CA THR A 23 -6.78 -5.65 -15.98
C THR A 23 -5.50 -5.65 -15.13
N TRP A 24 -5.63 -5.51 -13.81
CA TRP A 24 -4.53 -5.63 -12.85
C TRP A 24 -3.89 -7.02 -12.90
N ARG A 25 -4.70 -8.06 -12.81
CA ARG A 25 -4.24 -9.47 -12.86
C ARG A 25 -3.53 -9.79 -14.17
N GLU A 26 -4.13 -9.45 -15.31
CA GLU A 26 -3.53 -9.66 -16.63
C GLU A 26 -2.21 -8.92 -16.78
N GLY A 27 -2.16 -7.64 -16.34
CA GLY A 27 -0.95 -6.83 -16.42
C GLY A 27 0.19 -7.36 -15.56
N LEU A 28 -0.08 -7.91 -14.38
CA LEU A 28 0.93 -8.53 -13.54
C LEU A 28 1.38 -9.89 -14.10
N ASN A 29 0.45 -10.75 -14.48
CA ASN A 29 0.79 -12.08 -14.99
C ASN A 29 1.63 -12.00 -16.28
N ASP A 30 1.40 -10.99 -17.13
CA ASP A 30 2.13 -10.81 -18.39
C ASP A 30 3.66 -10.77 -18.22
N TYR A 31 4.15 -10.15 -17.14
CA TYR A 31 5.60 -10.08 -16.87
C TYR A 31 6.08 -10.99 -15.76
N LEU A 32 5.24 -11.36 -14.79
CA LEU A 32 5.63 -12.22 -13.67
C LEU A 32 5.76 -13.69 -14.08
N LEU A 33 4.85 -14.20 -14.91
CA LEU A 33 4.90 -15.60 -15.37
C LEU A 33 6.19 -15.93 -16.16
N PRO A 34 6.65 -15.11 -17.12
CA PRO A 34 7.95 -15.30 -17.77
C PRO A 34 9.15 -15.28 -16.83
N LEU A 35 9.02 -14.63 -15.64
CA LEU A 35 10.05 -14.60 -14.61
C LEU A 35 9.93 -15.77 -13.61
N GLY A 36 9.09 -16.77 -13.91
CA GLY A 36 8.92 -17.95 -13.06
C GLY A 36 8.13 -17.72 -11.77
N GLN A 37 7.41 -16.61 -11.67
CA GLN A 37 6.53 -16.35 -10.53
C GLN A 37 5.21 -17.11 -10.69
N MET A 38 4.52 -17.34 -9.56
CA MET A 38 3.20 -17.98 -9.58
C MET A 38 2.16 -17.07 -10.22
N GLU A 39 1.19 -17.69 -10.87
CA GLU A 39 0.03 -16.99 -11.40
C GLU A 39 -0.77 -16.33 -10.27
N ILE A 40 -1.16 -15.08 -10.47
CA ILE A 40 -2.03 -14.36 -9.54
C ILE A 40 -3.44 -14.94 -9.64
N PRO A 41 -4.04 -15.38 -8.52
CA PRO A 41 -5.37 -15.97 -8.52
C PRO A 41 -6.44 -15.00 -9.03
N GLN A 42 -7.51 -15.57 -9.60
CA GLN A 42 -8.60 -14.78 -10.14
C GLN A 42 -9.40 -14.06 -9.06
N ASP A 43 -9.60 -14.72 -7.93
CA ASP A 43 -10.33 -14.15 -6.79
C ASP A 43 -9.35 -13.48 -5.82
N ASN A 44 -9.51 -12.17 -5.66
CA ASN A 44 -8.71 -11.35 -4.73
C ASN A 44 -9.61 -10.34 -3.99
N PRO A 45 -10.34 -10.77 -2.95
CA PRO A 45 -11.25 -9.89 -2.21
C PRO A 45 -10.55 -8.65 -1.62
N ALA A 46 -9.27 -8.77 -1.26
CA ALA A 46 -8.52 -7.64 -0.72
C ALA A 46 -8.27 -6.54 -1.76
N LEU A 47 -8.05 -6.93 -3.02
CA LEU A 47 -7.93 -5.98 -4.14
C LEU A 47 -9.25 -5.26 -4.40
N ARG A 48 -10.37 -6.01 -4.41
CA ARG A 48 -11.70 -5.44 -4.56
C ARG A 48 -11.98 -4.37 -3.50
N GLN A 49 -11.77 -4.71 -2.24
CA GLN A 49 -11.94 -3.78 -1.12
C GLN A 49 -11.06 -2.53 -1.24
N LEU A 50 -9.81 -2.70 -1.72
CA LEU A 50 -8.91 -1.57 -1.95
C LEU A 50 -9.42 -0.65 -3.06
N HIS A 51 -9.91 -1.21 -4.18
CA HIS A 51 -10.53 -0.42 -5.26
C HIS A 51 -11.77 0.34 -4.77
N GLU A 52 -12.66 -0.31 -4.00
CA GLU A 52 -13.84 0.32 -3.40
C GLU A 52 -13.44 1.46 -2.47
N HIS A 53 -12.40 1.25 -1.65
CA HIS A 53 -11.88 2.30 -0.78
C HIS A 53 -11.37 3.50 -1.58
N MET A 54 -10.55 3.27 -2.60
CA MET A 54 -10.00 4.36 -3.43
C MET A 54 -11.08 5.10 -4.20
N LEU A 55 -12.04 4.39 -4.77
CA LEU A 55 -13.16 5.02 -5.45
C LEU A 55 -14.03 5.84 -4.48
N GLY A 56 -14.18 5.37 -3.24
CA GLY A 56 -14.97 6.08 -2.22
C GLY A 56 -14.26 7.28 -1.61
N SER A 57 -12.93 7.21 -1.41
CA SER A 57 -12.17 8.31 -0.78
C SER A 57 -11.71 9.38 -1.77
N ASP A 58 -11.32 8.97 -2.98
CA ASP A 58 -10.70 9.84 -3.99
C ASP A 58 -11.29 9.59 -5.40
N PRO A 59 -12.62 9.75 -5.61
CA PRO A 59 -13.29 9.39 -6.87
C PRO A 59 -12.74 10.14 -8.08
N ASP A 60 -12.30 11.37 -7.91
CA ASP A 60 -11.70 12.18 -8.98
C ASP A 60 -10.32 11.69 -9.42
N LEU A 61 -9.67 10.86 -8.61
CA LEU A 61 -8.35 10.29 -8.86
C LEU A 61 -8.42 8.81 -9.30
N PHE A 62 -9.61 8.32 -9.67
CA PHE A 62 -9.76 6.98 -10.23
C PHE A 62 -10.35 7.08 -11.64
N TRP A 63 -9.54 6.72 -12.63
CA TRP A 63 -9.89 6.82 -14.06
C TRP A 63 -9.73 5.50 -14.78
N VAL A 64 -10.62 5.27 -15.73
CA VAL A 64 -10.57 4.12 -16.65
C VAL A 64 -10.38 4.57 -18.09
N ALA A 65 -9.72 3.72 -18.85
CA ALA A 65 -9.68 3.78 -20.30
C ALA A 65 -10.56 2.67 -20.85
N THR A 66 -11.48 3.03 -21.75
CA THR A 66 -12.41 2.08 -22.35
C THR A 66 -12.28 2.07 -23.86
N ARG A 67 -12.60 0.94 -24.48
CA ARG A 67 -12.70 0.75 -25.92
C ARG A 67 -13.96 -0.03 -26.23
N PRO A 68 -14.67 0.23 -27.35
CA PRO A 68 -15.71 -0.67 -27.82
C PRO A 68 -15.14 -2.10 -28.03
N ASP A 69 -15.83 -3.09 -27.55
CA ASP A 69 -15.50 -4.48 -27.81
C ASP A 69 -15.92 -4.84 -29.26
N ASP A 70 -15.02 -5.48 -30.01
CA ASP A 70 -15.23 -5.74 -31.44
C ASP A 70 -16.40 -6.70 -31.71
N GLU A 71 -16.77 -7.55 -30.74
CA GLU A 71 -17.84 -8.55 -30.91
C GLU A 71 -19.18 -8.07 -30.38
N SER A 72 -19.19 -7.46 -29.19
CA SER A 72 -20.43 -7.03 -28.51
C SER A 72 -20.80 -5.57 -28.77
N GLY A 73 -19.83 -4.72 -29.13
CA GLY A 73 -19.97 -3.28 -29.21
C GLY A 73 -20.08 -2.57 -27.86
N GLU A 74 -20.04 -3.32 -26.74
CA GLU A 74 -20.05 -2.76 -25.38
C GLU A 74 -18.69 -2.18 -25.02
N GLU A 75 -18.65 -1.23 -24.07
CA GLU A 75 -17.40 -0.69 -23.57
C GLU A 75 -16.63 -1.71 -22.74
N ARG A 76 -15.38 -1.97 -23.10
CA ARG A 76 -14.44 -2.81 -22.36
C ARG A 76 -13.36 -1.96 -21.73
N VAL A 77 -13.10 -2.12 -20.42
CA VAL A 77 -11.96 -1.48 -19.74
C VAL A 77 -10.65 -2.11 -20.24
N VAL A 78 -9.75 -1.26 -20.75
CA VAL A 78 -8.44 -1.66 -21.30
C VAL A 78 -7.28 -1.11 -20.48
N GLY A 79 -7.54 -0.23 -19.51
CA GLY A 79 -6.57 0.29 -18.56
C GLY A 79 -7.23 1.13 -17.48
N PHE A 80 -6.53 1.34 -16.38
CA PHE A 80 -6.99 2.23 -15.33
C PHE A 80 -5.82 2.83 -14.56
N ALA A 81 -6.09 3.94 -13.87
CA ALA A 81 -5.21 4.54 -12.88
C ALA A 81 -6.02 4.91 -11.65
N SER A 82 -5.48 4.61 -10.46
CA SER A 82 -6.04 5.08 -9.19
C SER A 82 -4.95 5.69 -8.32
N ALA A 83 -5.24 6.84 -7.74
CA ALA A 83 -4.36 7.54 -6.82
C ALA A 83 -5.16 8.02 -5.62
N VAL A 84 -4.45 8.35 -4.54
CA VAL A 84 -5.04 8.96 -3.35
C VAL A 84 -4.28 10.24 -3.00
N ARG A 85 -4.98 11.20 -2.39
CA ARG A 85 -4.39 12.39 -1.81
C ARG A 85 -4.50 12.35 -0.30
N ARG A 86 -3.34 12.41 0.37
CA ARG A 86 -3.26 12.51 1.83
C ARG A 86 -2.38 13.72 2.18
N GLY A 87 -3.01 14.78 2.63
CA GLY A 87 -2.30 16.03 2.94
C GLY A 87 -1.42 16.51 1.77
N SER A 88 -0.12 16.60 2.02
CA SER A 88 0.90 17.03 1.05
C SER A 88 1.46 15.91 0.16
N VAL A 89 0.91 14.70 0.24
CA VAL A 89 1.34 13.54 -0.56
C VAL A 89 0.25 13.12 -1.53
N TRP A 90 0.62 12.96 -2.79
CA TRP A 90 -0.15 12.27 -3.81
C TRP A 90 0.50 10.91 -4.07
N PHE A 91 -0.24 9.85 -3.86
CA PHE A 91 0.24 8.49 -4.02
C PHE A 91 -0.50 7.78 -5.15
N LEU A 92 0.23 7.39 -6.20
CA LEU A 92 -0.30 6.52 -7.25
C LEU A 92 -0.34 5.08 -6.73
N SER A 93 -1.53 4.63 -6.39
CA SER A 93 -1.76 3.26 -5.93
C SER A 93 -1.59 2.25 -7.06
N MET A 94 -2.24 2.52 -8.20
CA MET A 94 -2.26 1.58 -9.32
C MET A 94 -2.28 2.31 -10.66
N LEU A 95 -1.56 1.74 -11.64
CA LEU A 95 -1.61 2.11 -13.06
C LEU A 95 -1.39 0.85 -13.87
N PHE A 96 -2.45 0.36 -14.51
CA PHE A 96 -2.42 -0.86 -15.29
C PHE A 96 -3.06 -0.65 -16.67
N VAL A 97 -2.44 -1.26 -17.68
CA VAL A 97 -2.92 -1.30 -19.05
C VAL A 97 -2.84 -2.75 -19.52
N ARG A 98 -3.90 -3.26 -20.12
CA ARG A 98 -3.92 -4.63 -20.66
C ARG A 98 -2.75 -4.87 -21.61
N PRO A 99 -2.11 -6.04 -21.58
CA PRO A 99 -0.90 -6.31 -22.39
C PRO A 99 -1.04 -5.95 -23.87
N GLY A 100 -2.17 -6.27 -24.48
CA GLY A 100 -2.46 -5.95 -25.88
C GLY A 100 -2.66 -4.47 -26.23
N GLU A 101 -2.86 -3.62 -25.21
CA GLU A 101 -3.12 -2.18 -25.36
C GLU A 101 -1.93 -1.31 -24.91
N GLN A 102 -0.82 -1.95 -24.53
CA GLN A 102 0.38 -1.24 -24.09
C GLN A 102 1.14 -0.60 -25.27
N ARG A 103 2.09 0.31 -24.95
CA ARG A 103 2.98 1.02 -25.89
C ARG A 103 2.32 2.08 -26.78
N ALA A 104 1.01 2.25 -26.73
CA ALA A 104 0.29 3.32 -27.43
C ALA A 104 0.23 4.66 -26.65
N GLY A 105 0.95 4.78 -25.53
CA GLY A 105 0.90 5.97 -24.67
C GLY A 105 -0.28 6.02 -23.70
N LEU A 106 -1.08 4.96 -23.63
CA LEU A 106 -2.28 4.89 -22.80
C LEU A 106 -1.96 5.03 -21.29
N GLY A 107 -0.90 4.36 -20.81
CA GLY A 107 -0.46 4.52 -19.41
C GLY A 107 -0.10 5.95 -19.05
N LYS A 108 0.58 6.67 -19.99
CA LYS A 108 0.86 8.10 -19.81
C LYS A 108 -0.43 8.92 -19.77
N ALA A 109 -1.36 8.68 -20.66
CA ALA A 109 -2.63 9.41 -20.73
C ALA A 109 -3.48 9.22 -19.46
N LEU A 110 -3.51 8.01 -18.90
CA LEU A 110 -4.16 7.70 -17.61
C LEU A 110 -3.46 8.42 -16.45
N LEU A 111 -2.12 8.36 -16.40
CA LEU A 111 -1.35 9.07 -15.38
C LEU A 111 -1.60 10.57 -15.40
N ASP A 112 -1.61 11.18 -16.58
CA ASP A 112 -1.90 12.62 -16.76
C ASP A 112 -3.30 13.02 -16.24
N ARG A 113 -4.26 12.08 -16.12
CA ARG A 113 -5.62 12.33 -15.58
C ARG A 113 -5.66 12.38 -14.06
N VAL A 114 -4.82 11.59 -13.41
CA VAL A 114 -4.80 11.46 -11.94
C VAL A 114 -3.70 12.28 -11.27
N LEU A 115 -2.76 12.83 -12.03
CA LEU A 115 -1.71 13.71 -11.50
C LEU A 115 -2.31 15.00 -10.91
N PRO A 116 -1.70 15.54 -9.84
CA PRO A 116 -2.03 16.87 -9.33
C PRO A 116 -1.93 17.95 -10.41
N LYS A 117 -2.75 18.99 -10.28
CA LYS A 117 -2.70 20.14 -11.20
C LYS A 117 -1.36 20.86 -11.12
N PHE A 118 -0.96 21.48 -12.21
CA PHE A 118 0.24 22.32 -12.24
C PHE A 118 0.20 23.40 -11.13
N GLY A 119 1.30 23.51 -10.38
CA GLY A 119 1.41 24.43 -9.24
C GLY A 119 1.01 23.82 -7.90
N ASP A 120 0.51 22.58 -7.87
CA ASP A 120 0.31 21.82 -6.61
C ASP A 120 1.67 21.37 -6.06
N ASP A 121 1.95 21.68 -4.79
CA ASP A 121 3.19 21.33 -4.11
C ASP A 121 3.11 19.94 -3.42
N ALA A 122 2.48 18.96 -4.06
CA ALA A 122 2.45 17.60 -3.54
C ALA A 122 3.78 16.86 -3.78
N ALA A 123 4.18 16.04 -2.82
CA ALA A 123 5.14 14.97 -3.07
C ALA A 123 4.46 13.91 -3.94
N LEU A 124 4.98 13.65 -5.13
CA LEU A 124 4.50 12.60 -6.01
C LEU A 124 5.17 11.28 -5.62
N VAL A 125 4.38 10.27 -5.33
CA VAL A 125 4.85 8.99 -4.80
C VAL A 125 4.20 7.83 -5.56
N VAL A 126 4.97 6.77 -5.79
CA VAL A 126 4.47 5.50 -6.34
C VAL A 126 5.29 4.33 -5.81
N ALA A 127 4.66 3.21 -5.59
CA ALA A 127 5.33 1.92 -5.40
C ALA A 127 5.22 1.11 -6.71
N THR A 128 6.36 0.70 -7.28
CA THR A 128 6.40 0.00 -8.56
C THR A 128 7.33 -1.21 -8.49
N ASP A 129 7.00 -2.26 -9.22
CA ASP A 129 7.82 -3.46 -9.24
C ASP A 129 9.19 -3.19 -9.89
N SER A 130 10.26 -3.67 -9.26
CA SER A 130 11.62 -3.52 -9.79
C SER A 130 11.83 -4.27 -11.11
N ALA A 131 11.06 -5.32 -11.35
CA ALA A 131 11.10 -6.11 -12.57
C ALA A 131 10.36 -5.46 -13.76
N GLN A 132 9.71 -4.29 -13.58
CA GLN A 132 8.92 -3.61 -14.62
C GLN A 132 9.61 -2.31 -15.11
N PRO A 133 10.53 -2.39 -16.10
CA PRO A 133 11.32 -1.23 -16.54
C PRO A 133 10.48 -0.16 -17.24
N VAL A 134 9.36 -0.53 -17.88
CA VAL A 134 8.50 0.43 -18.59
C VAL A 134 7.85 1.41 -17.62
N SER A 135 7.33 0.91 -16.50
CA SER A 135 6.73 1.74 -15.46
C SER A 135 7.76 2.66 -14.82
N ASN A 136 8.95 2.12 -14.49
CA ASN A 136 10.05 2.92 -13.93
C ASN A 136 10.44 4.09 -14.86
N GLY A 137 10.54 3.84 -16.18
CA GLY A 137 10.84 4.88 -17.17
C GLY A 137 9.73 5.94 -17.27
N LEU A 138 8.47 5.51 -17.22
CA LEU A 138 7.33 6.42 -17.24
C LEU A 138 7.37 7.35 -16.02
N TYR A 139 7.48 6.82 -14.80
CA TYR A 139 7.47 7.64 -13.58
C TYR A 139 8.68 8.57 -13.51
N ALA A 140 9.85 8.12 -13.94
CA ALA A 140 11.05 8.96 -13.99
C ALA A 140 10.86 10.19 -14.88
N SER A 141 10.05 10.11 -15.96
CA SER A 141 9.74 11.26 -16.82
C SER A 141 8.93 12.36 -16.12
N TYR A 142 8.34 12.07 -14.97
CA TYR A 142 7.64 13.01 -14.08
C TYR A 142 8.47 13.38 -12.83
N GLY A 143 9.75 13.01 -12.79
CA GLY A 143 10.61 13.23 -11.61
C GLY A 143 10.37 12.27 -10.45
N ILE A 144 9.51 11.27 -10.63
CA ILE A 144 9.24 10.23 -9.63
C ILE A 144 10.25 9.10 -9.86
N VAL A 145 11.34 9.08 -9.10
CA VAL A 145 12.43 8.13 -9.31
C VAL A 145 12.59 7.17 -8.13
N PRO A 146 13.11 5.96 -8.37
CA PRO A 146 13.38 4.99 -7.31
C PRO A 146 14.29 5.58 -6.22
N ARG A 147 13.88 5.41 -4.97
CA ARG A 147 14.61 5.91 -3.80
C ARG A 147 14.91 4.84 -2.78
N MET A 148 13.99 3.86 -2.63
CA MET A 148 14.11 2.84 -1.61
C MET A 148 13.42 1.54 -2.07
N PRO A 149 14.06 0.37 -1.89
CA PRO A 149 13.37 -0.91 -2.06
C PRO A 149 12.45 -1.18 -0.87
N MET A 150 11.32 -1.84 -1.13
CA MET A 150 10.47 -2.50 -0.14
C MET A 150 10.49 -4.00 -0.41
N PHE A 151 10.70 -4.79 0.63
CA PHE A 151 10.80 -6.24 0.55
C PHE A 151 9.56 -6.90 1.15
N SER A 152 8.98 -7.86 0.45
CA SER A 152 7.98 -8.76 1.02
C SER A 152 8.67 -9.82 1.86
N LEU A 153 8.50 -9.78 3.19
CA LEU A 153 8.96 -10.84 4.08
C LEU A 153 7.77 -11.71 4.47
N VAL A 154 7.90 -13.00 4.18
CA VAL A 154 6.83 -13.99 4.37
C VAL A 154 7.33 -15.16 5.19
N GLY A 155 6.51 -15.66 6.11
CA GLY A 155 6.79 -16.85 6.90
C GLY A 155 6.09 -16.86 8.24
N ARG A 156 6.37 -17.91 9.02
CA ARG A 156 6.05 -17.97 10.44
C ARG A 156 7.36 -17.91 11.21
N PRO A 157 7.44 -17.12 12.29
CA PRO A 157 8.61 -17.16 13.15
C PRO A 157 8.88 -18.60 13.63
N SER A 158 10.07 -19.09 13.34
CA SER A 158 10.54 -20.43 13.78
C SER A 158 11.56 -20.33 14.90
N ARG A 159 12.06 -19.13 15.18
CA ARG A 159 13.01 -18.80 16.25
C ARG A 159 12.48 -17.63 17.05
N SER A 160 11.70 -17.94 18.09
CA SER A 160 11.11 -16.94 18.99
C SER A 160 12.16 -16.17 19.81
N ASP A 161 13.33 -16.77 20.04
CA ASP A 161 14.47 -16.12 20.70
C ASP A 161 15.07 -14.95 19.89
N ALA A 162 14.80 -14.89 18.60
CA ALA A 162 15.19 -13.76 17.75
C ALA A 162 14.23 -12.56 17.84
N LEU A 163 13.07 -12.72 18.48
CA LEU A 163 12.06 -11.67 18.62
C LEU A 163 12.31 -10.87 19.90
N PRO A 164 12.67 -9.58 19.83
CA PRO A 164 12.89 -8.75 21.02
C PRO A 164 11.57 -8.52 21.76
N PRO A 165 11.56 -8.57 23.11
CA PRO A 165 10.40 -8.19 23.88
C PRO A 165 10.12 -6.68 23.78
N LEU A 166 8.90 -6.28 24.09
CA LEU A 166 8.59 -4.87 24.28
C LEU A 166 9.45 -4.28 25.41
N PRO A 167 9.90 -3.02 25.28
CA PRO A 167 10.61 -2.34 26.36
C PRO A 167 9.80 -2.28 27.65
N VAL A 168 10.49 -2.29 28.79
CA VAL A 168 9.84 -2.21 30.11
C VAL A 168 8.99 -0.93 30.19
N GLY A 169 7.74 -1.09 30.62
CA GLY A 169 6.77 0.00 30.72
C GLY A 169 6.01 0.32 29.44
N VAL A 170 6.28 -0.37 28.34
CA VAL A 170 5.47 -0.28 27.10
C VAL A 170 4.41 -1.39 27.13
N SER A 171 3.17 -1.03 26.86
CA SER A 171 2.06 -1.99 26.80
C SER A 171 1.16 -1.77 25.58
N PRO A 172 0.71 -2.85 24.89
CA PRO A 172 -0.24 -2.77 23.80
C PRO A 172 -1.68 -2.63 24.33
N ILE A 173 -2.47 -1.81 23.66
CA ILE A 173 -3.92 -1.70 23.85
C ILE A 173 -4.56 -2.02 22.51
N ARG A 174 -5.32 -3.10 22.43
CA ARG A 174 -6.04 -3.50 21.23
C ARG A 174 -7.19 -2.54 20.94
N PHE A 175 -7.37 -2.19 19.66
CA PHE A 175 -8.50 -1.44 19.15
C PHE A 175 -8.98 -2.04 17.83
N ASP A 176 -10.29 -2.12 17.65
CA ASP A 176 -10.92 -2.71 16.46
C ASP A 176 -12.19 -1.96 16.03
N GLY A 177 -12.42 -0.77 16.59
CA GLY A 177 -13.62 0.04 16.35
C GLY A 177 -14.84 -0.40 17.18
N SER A 178 -14.64 -1.32 18.15
CA SER A 178 -15.72 -1.76 19.06
C SER A 178 -15.84 -0.92 20.34
N ALA A 179 -14.89 0.01 20.55
CA ALA A 179 -14.90 0.89 21.72
C ALA A 179 -15.99 1.99 21.63
N PRO A 180 -16.42 2.57 22.77
CA PRO A 180 -17.28 3.73 22.75
C PRO A 180 -16.71 4.90 21.95
N ALA A 181 -17.55 5.58 21.16
CA ALA A 181 -17.19 6.62 20.21
C ALA A 181 -16.24 7.72 20.77
N GLU A 182 -16.41 8.12 22.04
CA GLU A 182 -15.53 9.11 22.67
C GLU A 182 -14.07 8.64 22.81
N ARG A 183 -13.85 7.36 23.12
CA ARG A 183 -12.50 6.78 23.21
C ARG A 183 -11.89 6.59 21.83
N ASP A 184 -12.69 6.25 20.84
CA ASP A 184 -12.24 6.13 19.46
C ASP A 184 -11.78 7.48 18.91
N HIS A 185 -12.48 8.58 19.19
CA HIS A 185 -12.07 9.92 18.75
C HIS A 185 -10.74 10.39 19.35
N VAL A 186 -10.48 10.09 20.63
CA VAL A 186 -9.19 10.43 21.26
C VAL A 186 -8.07 9.64 20.61
N LEU A 187 -8.25 8.33 20.42
CA LEU A 187 -7.27 7.47 19.76
C LEU A 187 -7.02 7.90 18.31
N GLU A 188 -8.07 8.19 17.55
CA GLU A 188 -7.94 8.65 16.16
C GLU A 188 -7.13 9.94 16.05
N ALA A 189 -7.33 10.89 16.97
CA ALA A 189 -6.54 12.12 17.02
C ALA A 189 -5.06 11.86 17.35
N GLU A 190 -4.78 10.90 18.24
CA GLU A 190 -3.41 10.51 18.59
C GLU A 190 -2.71 9.77 17.43
N LEU A 191 -3.43 8.87 16.71
CA LEU A 191 -2.92 8.20 15.52
C LEU A 191 -2.58 9.23 14.44
N ALA A 192 -3.51 10.15 14.15
CA ALA A 192 -3.31 11.22 13.17
C ALA A 192 -2.13 12.14 13.53
N GLU A 193 -1.90 12.42 14.82
CA GLU A 193 -0.74 13.20 15.27
C GLU A 193 0.57 12.44 15.06
N LEU A 194 0.58 11.13 15.34
CA LEU A 194 1.75 10.29 15.11
C LEU A 194 2.05 10.16 13.61
N ASP A 195 1.03 9.99 12.78
CA ASP A 195 1.18 9.94 11.32
C ASP A 195 1.78 11.24 10.78
N ARG A 196 1.26 12.39 11.19
CA ARG A 196 1.84 13.69 10.79
C ARG A 196 3.30 13.83 11.21
N THR A 197 3.68 13.26 12.36
CA THR A 197 5.06 13.27 12.84
C THR A 197 5.98 12.38 12.00
N VAL A 198 5.49 11.23 11.53
CA VAL A 198 6.29 10.19 10.86
C VAL A 198 6.19 10.29 9.33
N LEU A 199 4.99 10.55 8.81
CA LEU A 199 4.68 10.59 7.38
C LEU A 199 4.61 12.01 6.81
N GLY A 200 4.43 13.03 7.68
CA GLY A 200 4.14 14.40 7.26
C GLY A 200 2.68 14.67 6.88
N PHE A 201 1.81 13.67 7.00
CA PHE A 201 0.37 13.73 6.77
C PHE A 201 -0.36 12.71 7.67
N ASP A 202 -1.65 12.88 7.86
CA ASP A 202 -2.52 11.86 8.45
C ASP A 202 -3.33 11.13 7.37
N HIS A 203 -3.81 9.91 7.69
CA HIS A 203 -4.59 9.08 6.77
C HIS A 203 -5.76 8.37 7.49
N VAL A 204 -6.57 9.17 8.16
CA VAL A 204 -7.70 8.70 8.99
C VAL A 204 -8.66 7.78 8.21
N GLU A 205 -8.93 8.07 6.93
CA GLU A 205 -9.75 7.24 6.05
C GLU A 205 -9.17 5.85 5.86
N ASP A 206 -7.84 5.76 5.77
CA ASP A 206 -7.13 4.50 5.56
C ASP A 206 -7.14 3.66 6.86
N HIS A 207 -7.01 4.27 8.03
CA HIS A 207 -7.22 3.59 9.32
C HIS A 207 -8.61 2.97 9.43
N ALA A 208 -9.65 3.72 9.07
CA ALA A 208 -11.03 3.22 9.07
C ALA A 208 -11.20 2.07 8.07
N PHE A 209 -10.60 2.16 6.90
CA PHE A 209 -10.60 1.10 5.89
C PHE A 209 -9.94 -0.18 6.39
N LEU A 210 -8.75 -0.10 7.00
CA LEU A 210 -8.01 -1.24 7.52
C LEU A 210 -8.81 -2.01 8.58
N ARG A 211 -9.51 -1.29 9.47
CA ARG A 211 -10.41 -1.92 10.46
C ARG A 211 -11.59 -2.63 9.77
N ARG A 212 -12.20 -2.01 8.75
CA ARG A 212 -13.26 -2.66 7.96
C ARG A 212 -12.78 -3.91 7.21
N GLN A 213 -11.50 -3.97 6.83
CA GLN A 213 -10.86 -5.16 6.27
C GLN A 213 -10.58 -6.28 7.30
N GLY A 214 -10.95 -6.09 8.56
CA GLY A 214 -10.69 -7.03 9.64
C GLY A 214 -9.26 -7.00 10.17
N ARG A 215 -8.50 -5.93 9.95
CA ARG A 215 -7.24 -5.71 10.66
C ARG A 215 -7.52 -5.26 12.09
N ILE A 216 -6.79 -5.84 13.02
CA ILE A 216 -6.82 -5.51 14.43
C ILE A 216 -5.69 -4.52 14.69
N GLY A 217 -6.03 -3.36 15.25
CA GLY A 217 -5.06 -2.35 15.63
C GLY A 217 -4.57 -2.54 17.07
N PHE A 218 -3.33 -2.14 17.31
CA PHE A 218 -2.69 -2.09 18.61
C PHE A 218 -2.03 -0.72 18.80
N ALA A 219 -2.39 -0.02 19.87
CA ALA A 219 -1.78 1.23 20.32
C ALA A 219 -0.80 0.91 21.44
N TYR A 220 0.46 1.25 21.26
CA TYR A 220 1.53 1.00 22.24
C TYR A 220 1.76 2.25 23.08
N ARG A 221 1.61 2.11 24.41
CA ARG A 221 1.67 3.24 25.34
C ARG A 221 2.72 3.01 26.42
N ASP A 222 3.32 4.12 26.88
CA ASP A 222 4.16 4.11 28.07
C ASP A 222 3.33 4.09 29.37
N GLY A 223 4.02 4.02 30.54
CA GLY A 223 3.38 4.00 31.84
C GLY A 223 2.61 5.29 32.21
N SER A 224 2.78 6.38 31.46
CA SER A 224 2.00 7.62 31.59
C SER A 224 0.77 7.65 30.68
N GLY A 225 0.62 6.64 29.82
CA GLY A 225 -0.46 6.55 28.83
C GLY A 225 -0.16 7.25 27.50
N HIS A 226 1.04 7.77 27.29
CA HIS A 226 1.43 8.44 26.07
C HIS A 226 1.60 7.45 24.92
N LEU A 227 1.07 7.75 23.73
CA LEU A 227 1.18 6.90 22.53
C LEU A 227 2.61 6.93 21.99
N LEU A 228 3.26 5.77 21.97
CA LEU A 228 4.62 5.56 21.43
C LEU A 228 4.62 5.01 20.01
N GLY A 229 3.59 4.29 19.63
CA GLY A 229 3.44 3.68 18.32
C GLY A 229 2.11 3.00 18.16
N TYR A 230 1.82 2.61 16.94
CA TYR A 230 0.69 1.75 16.60
C TYR A 230 1.08 0.72 15.54
N GLY A 231 0.30 -0.32 15.41
CA GLY A 231 0.42 -1.27 14.32
C GLY A 231 -0.84 -2.08 14.10
N TYR A 232 -0.97 -2.62 12.91
CA TYR A 232 -2.08 -3.46 12.51
C TYR A 232 -1.62 -4.86 12.14
N ALA A 233 -2.42 -5.85 12.55
CA ALA A 233 -2.24 -7.25 12.16
C ALA A 233 -3.60 -7.88 11.81
N SER A 234 -3.61 -8.97 11.05
CA SER A 234 -4.82 -9.70 10.72
C SER A 234 -4.63 -11.21 10.77
N GLU A 235 -5.70 -11.96 10.99
CA GLU A 235 -5.71 -13.43 10.91
C GLU A 235 -5.35 -13.95 9.49
N LEU A 236 -5.43 -13.12 8.47
CA LEU A 236 -4.94 -13.45 7.13
C LEU A 236 -3.43 -13.29 6.98
N GLY A 237 -2.73 -12.91 8.07
CA GLY A 237 -1.28 -12.80 8.14
C GLY A 237 -0.73 -11.45 7.67
N ARG A 238 -1.56 -10.47 7.32
CA ARG A 238 -1.10 -9.14 6.94
C ARG A 238 -0.71 -8.33 8.16
N LEU A 239 0.55 -7.84 8.20
CA LEU A 239 1.03 -6.88 9.20
C LEU A 239 1.30 -5.54 8.53
N GLY A 240 0.96 -4.47 9.26
CA GLY A 240 1.10 -3.09 8.79
C GLY A 240 -0.25 -2.41 8.49
N PRO A 241 -0.29 -1.06 8.40
CA PRO A 241 0.86 -0.18 8.66
C PRO A 241 1.30 -0.21 10.12
N ILE A 242 2.55 0.20 10.37
CA ILE A 242 3.13 0.32 11.71
C ILE A 242 3.87 1.65 11.77
N ALA A 243 3.58 2.48 12.77
CA ALA A 243 4.29 3.73 13.00
C ALA A 243 4.79 3.80 14.45
N VAL A 244 5.98 4.36 14.64
CA VAL A 244 6.60 4.52 15.97
C VAL A 244 7.20 5.92 16.11
N ARG A 245 7.18 6.47 17.33
CA ARG A 245 7.84 7.75 17.64
C ARG A 245 9.36 7.64 17.57
N ASP A 246 9.89 6.51 18.01
CA ASP A 246 11.33 6.22 18.04
C ASP A 246 11.60 4.95 17.19
N ALA A 247 12.60 5.04 16.31
CA ALA A 247 12.97 3.92 15.44
C ALA A 247 13.38 2.65 16.22
N ASP A 248 13.90 2.79 17.44
CA ASP A 248 14.29 1.66 18.29
C ASP A 248 13.08 0.82 18.75
N LEU A 249 11.87 1.41 18.73
CA LEU A 249 10.63 0.69 19.04
C LEU A 249 10.11 -0.16 17.86
N HIS A 250 10.61 0.05 16.66
CA HIS A 250 10.03 -0.55 15.45
C HIS A 250 10.13 -2.10 15.48
N ALA A 251 11.31 -2.65 15.72
CA ALA A 251 11.48 -4.11 15.79
C ALA A 251 10.72 -4.75 16.98
N PRO A 252 10.74 -4.21 18.21
CA PRO A 252 9.93 -4.73 19.30
C PRO A 252 8.41 -4.72 19.03
N LEU A 253 7.87 -3.65 18.41
CA LEU A 253 6.45 -3.60 18.08
C LEU A 253 6.06 -4.63 17.01
N VAL A 254 6.89 -4.78 15.98
CA VAL A 254 6.68 -5.82 14.95
C VAL A 254 6.72 -7.22 15.56
N ALA A 255 7.64 -7.47 16.50
CA ALA A 255 7.74 -8.75 17.19
C ALA A 255 6.48 -9.05 18.02
N ASP A 256 5.97 -8.07 18.78
CA ASP A 256 4.74 -8.19 19.55
C ASP A 256 3.52 -8.45 18.64
N LEU A 257 3.40 -7.74 17.53
CA LEU A 257 2.31 -7.93 16.56
C LEU A 257 2.31 -9.33 15.92
N LEU A 258 3.48 -9.93 15.68
CA LEU A 258 3.61 -11.28 15.15
C LEU A 258 3.07 -12.33 16.15
N ASP A 259 3.14 -12.06 17.45
CA ASP A 259 2.66 -12.94 18.51
C ASP A 259 1.20 -12.64 18.91
N ALA A 260 0.79 -11.36 18.87
CA ALA A 260 -0.53 -10.91 19.27
C ALA A 260 -1.67 -11.41 18.38
N VAL A 261 -1.41 -11.63 17.08
CA VAL A 261 -2.42 -12.13 16.12
C VAL A 261 -1.85 -13.31 15.35
N ILE A 262 -2.29 -14.50 15.74
CA ILE A 262 -1.85 -15.75 15.10
C ILE A 262 -2.50 -15.88 13.71
N PRO A 263 -1.74 -15.90 12.62
CA PRO A 263 -2.29 -16.01 11.29
C PRO A 263 -2.76 -17.45 10.98
N ARG A 264 -3.81 -17.57 10.17
CA ARG A 264 -4.25 -18.88 9.64
C ARG A 264 -3.19 -19.52 8.72
N GLY A 265 -2.43 -18.68 8.01
CA GLY A 265 -1.31 -19.07 7.14
C GLY A 265 0.02 -18.48 7.60
N ALA A 266 0.81 -18.00 6.67
CA ALA A 266 2.04 -17.27 6.93
C ALA A 266 1.75 -15.78 7.21
N SER A 267 2.63 -15.14 7.98
CA SER A 267 2.67 -13.68 8.07
C SER A 267 3.32 -13.10 6.82
N ALA A 268 2.89 -11.89 6.40
CA ALA A 268 3.44 -11.15 5.29
C ALA A 268 3.58 -9.66 5.67
N ILE A 269 4.78 -9.14 5.51
CA ILE A 269 5.18 -7.79 5.93
C ILE A 269 5.91 -7.12 4.76
N TRP A 270 5.54 -5.89 4.44
CA TRP A 270 6.28 -5.06 3.49
C TRP A 270 7.28 -4.18 4.24
N ALA A 271 8.54 -4.60 4.28
CA ALA A 271 9.60 -3.90 5.00
C ALA A 271 10.38 -2.95 4.08
N PRO A 272 10.37 -1.63 4.38
CA PRO A 272 11.24 -0.67 3.70
C PRO A 272 12.71 -0.95 3.97
N GLY A 273 13.59 -0.68 2.99
CA GLY A 273 15.02 -0.86 3.15
C GLY A 273 15.66 -0.04 4.28
N HIS A 274 15.00 1.04 4.71
CA HIS A 274 15.41 1.84 5.87
C HIS A 274 15.06 1.20 7.22
N ALA A 275 14.19 0.19 7.27
CA ALA A 275 13.86 -0.55 8.49
C ALA A 275 14.85 -1.71 8.75
N GLY A 276 16.15 -1.43 8.65
CA GLY A 276 17.22 -2.43 8.73
C GLY A 276 17.17 -3.34 9.96
N PRO A 277 17.08 -2.80 11.20
CA PRO A 277 16.97 -3.63 12.42
C PRO A 277 15.76 -4.55 12.42
N THR A 278 14.60 -4.07 11.96
CA THR A 278 13.38 -4.87 11.84
C THR A 278 13.53 -5.98 10.80
N MET A 279 14.14 -5.68 9.65
CA MET A 279 14.40 -6.67 8.61
C MET A 279 15.36 -7.75 9.10
N GLU A 280 16.45 -7.38 9.77
CA GLU A 280 17.40 -8.32 10.37
C GLU A 280 16.70 -9.24 11.37
N MET A 281 15.91 -8.70 12.28
CA MET A 281 15.09 -9.44 13.24
C MET A 281 14.17 -10.45 12.54
N LEU A 282 13.41 -10.02 11.52
CA LEU A 282 12.48 -10.88 10.78
C LEU A 282 13.18 -12.04 10.06
N LEU A 283 14.32 -11.77 9.43
CA LEU A 283 15.14 -12.80 8.78
C LEU A 283 15.72 -13.79 9.80
N HIS A 284 16.23 -13.30 10.94
CA HIS A 284 16.70 -14.14 12.03
C HIS A 284 15.58 -14.97 12.66
N ALA A 285 14.37 -14.43 12.74
CA ALA A 285 13.20 -15.16 13.21
C ALA A 285 12.71 -16.26 12.24
N GLY A 286 13.23 -16.26 10.99
CA GLY A 286 12.97 -17.32 10.01
C GLY A 286 11.99 -16.92 8.88
N LEU A 287 11.58 -15.65 8.80
CA LEU A 287 10.86 -15.16 7.63
C LEU A 287 11.82 -15.07 6.43
N ARG A 288 11.28 -15.06 5.23
CA ARG A 288 12.06 -15.03 3.99
C ARG A 288 11.60 -13.91 3.08
N ILE A 289 12.52 -13.32 2.35
CA ILE A 289 12.18 -12.39 1.27
C ILE A 289 11.54 -13.21 0.14
N GLU A 290 10.38 -12.77 -0.33
CA GLU A 290 9.63 -13.41 -1.39
C GLU A 290 9.42 -12.46 -2.57
N GLY A 291 9.64 -12.97 -3.77
CA GLY A 291 9.50 -12.22 -5.02
C GLY A 291 10.56 -11.15 -5.24
N PHE A 292 10.27 -10.25 -6.16
CA PHE A 292 11.10 -9.09 -6.45
C PHE A 292 10.79 -7.94 -5.50
N PRO A 293 11.77 -7.13 -5.12
CA PRO A 293 11.48 -5.92 -4.33
C PRO A 293 10.60 -4.96 -5.14
N VAL A 294 9.69 -4.32 -4.46
CA VAL A 294 8.98 -3.16 -4.97
C VAL A 294 9.82 -1.92 -4.69
N LEU A 295 9.93 -1.02 -5.66
CA LEU A 295 10.65 0.24 -5.52
C LEU A 295 9.68 1.34 -5.10
N LEU A 296 9.91 1.92 -3.94
CA LEU A 296 9.23 3.14 -3.54
C LEU A 296 9.95 4.32 -4.18
N CYS A 297 9.20 5.05 -5.02
CA CYS A 297 9.69 6.14 -5.84
C CYS A 297 9.01 7.43 -5.40
N TRP A 298 9.77 8.53 -5.36
CA TRP A 298 9.17 9.82 -5.05
C TRP A 298 9.90 11.00 -5.72
N SER A 299 9.16 12.09 -5.93
CA SER A 299 9.70 13.34 -6.46
C SER A 299 10.50 14.12 -5.41
N ARG A 300 10.07 14.06 -4.14
CA ARG A 300 10.77 14.65 -2.97
C ARG A 300 10.49 13.82 -1.71
N PRO A 301 11.38 13.86 -0.70
CA PRO A 301 11.17 13.17 0.58
C PRO A 301 9.88 13.63 1.28
N PHE A 302 9.19 12.71 1.97
CA PHE A 302 7.92 12.98 2.62
C PHE A 302 7.71 12.25 3.95
N ALA A 303 8.39 11.11 4.17
CA ALA A 303 8.19 10.25 5.32
C ALA A 303 9.51 9.74 5.89
N ASP A 304 9.49 9.33 7.16
CA ASP A 304 10.59 8.65 7.83
C ASP A 304 10.35 7.13 7.86
N PHE A 305 10.86 6.44 6.88
CA PHE A 305 10.73 4.98 6.75
C PHE A 305 11.61 4.16 7.70
N ALA A 306 12.41 4.79 8.57
CA ALA A 306 13.00 4.11 9.71
C ALA A 306 11.97 3.91 10.85
N ARG A 307 10.89 4.71 10.84
CA ARG A 307 9.82 4.70 11.84
C ARG A 307 8.46 4.27 11.28
N TYR A 308 8.39 3.94 9.99
CA TYR A 308 7.14 3.58 9.34
C TYR A 308 7.26 2.34 8.44
N LEU A 309 6.27 1.48 8.54
CA LEU A 309 6.04 0.30 7.71
C LEU A 309 4.67 0.42 7.03
N PRO A 310 4.59 0.45 5.70
CA PRO A 310 3.31 0.61 4.99
C PRO A 310 2.41 -0.62 5.09
N ALA A 311 1.14 -0.43 4.82
CA ALA A 311 0.15 -1.51 4.78
C ALA A 311 0.39 -2.49 3.62
N SER A 312 0.78 -1.94 2.47
CA SER A 312 1.05 -2.68 1.22
C SER A 312 1.67 -1.74 0.18
N PRO A 313 2.18 -2.25 -0.97
CA PRO A 313 2.58 -1.39 -2.09
C PRO A 313 1.45 -0.56 -2.71
N GLY A 314 0.19 -0.92 -2.47
CA GLY A 314 -0.97 -0.19 -2.99
C GLY A 314 -1.57 0.81 -1.99
N LEU A 315 -1.07 0.84 -0.74
CA LEU A 315 -1.55 1.74 0.31
C LEU A 315 -0.41 2.01 1.31
N LEU A 316 -0.04 3.27 1.45
CA LEU A 316 0.99 3.71 2.39
C LEU A 316 0.57 3.55 3.84
#